data_bfe30f9e678428e9e084b54b8aae2bc3
#
_entry.id   bfe30f9e678428e9e084b54b8aae2bc3
#
_cell.length_a   1.000
_cell.length_b   1.000
_cell.length_c   1.000
_cell.angle_alpha   90.00
_cell.angle_beta   90.00
_cell.angle_gamma   90.00
#
_symmetry.space_group_name_H-M   'P 1'
#
loop_
_entity.id
_entity.type
_entity.pdbx_description
1 polymer ?
#
loop_
_entity_poly.entity_id
_entity_poly.type
_entity_poly.pdbx_seq_one_letter_code
_entity_poly.pdbx_strand_id
1 'polypeptide(L)'
;MSNRRRQRGNAMLEFALGFVLLWACLSGVFQYGYSMWAYNNLATAVANGGIFASRAPCDTRNNRFESEVKNVVVFGNPAGTGAPLLATLTPDHVVVTRDPADGVPRTVTIGIKGFRVNSIFREFAFDGKPSCTMKFTGKYMTAAP
;
A
#
# COMPACT_ATOMS: atom_id res chain seq x y z
N MET A 1 -29.89 10.72 -55.28
CA MET A 1 -28.65 11.14 -54.56
C MET A 1 -28.80 11.19 -53.01
N SER A 2 -29.90 10.75 -52.42
CA SER A 2 -30.20 10.87 -50.99
C SER A 2 -29.59 9.76 -50.08
N ASN A 3 -29.29 8.57 -50.61
CA ASN A 3 -28.90 7.40 -49.81
C ASN A 3 -27.48 7.45 -49.23
N ARG A 4 -26.54 8.13 -49.89
CA ARG A 4 -25.13 8.22 -49.44
C ARG A 4 -24.93 9.09 -48.17
N ARG A 5 -25.76 10.09 -47.93
CA ARG A 5 -25.70 10.94 -46.75
C ARG A 5 -26.20 10.19 -45.50
N ARG A 6 -27.21 9.36 -45.65
CA ARG A 6 -27.79 8.53 -44.57
C ARG A 6 -26.82 7.43 -44.12
N GLN A 7 -26.05 6.81 -45.03
CA GLN A 7 -25.03 5.81 -44.72
C GLN A 7 -23.83 6.39 -43.98
N ARG A 8 -23.40 7.61 -44.29
CA ARG A 8 -22.30 8.29 -43.58
C ARG A 8 -22.67 8.64 -42.14
N GLY A 9 -23.91 9.01 -41.87
CA GLY A 9 -24.40 9.27 -40.52
C GLY A 9 -24.43 7.99 -39.65
N ASN A 10 -24.83 6.87 -40.25
CA ASN A 10 -24.88 5.58 -39.55
C ASN A 10 -23.48 5.07 -39.19
N ALA A 11 -22.51 5.19 -40.09
CA ALA A 11 -21.12 4.83 -39.84
C ALA A 11 -20.45 5.67 -38.74
N MET A 12 -20.78 6.99 -38.66
CA MET A 12 -20.29 7.82 -37.56
C MET A 12 -20.87 7.43 -36.21
N LEU A 13 -22.13 7.04 -36.18
CA LEU A 13 -22.82 6.60 -34.95
C LEU A 13 -22.26 5.27 -34.45
N GLU A 14 -22.00 4.33 -35.38
CA GLU A 14 -21.37 3.06 -35.11
C GLU A 14 -19.94 3.22 -34.57
N PHE A 15 -19.16 4.11 -35.19
CA PHE A 15 -17.83 4.48 -34.73
C PHE A 15 -17.88 5.09 -33.32
N ALA A 16 -18.81 6.03 -33.06
CA ALA A 16 -18.94 6.66 -31.75
C ALA A 16 -19.28 5.66 -30.66
N LEU A 17 -20.19 4.70 -30.91
CA LEU A 17 -20.53 3.64 -29.98
C LEU A 17 -19.34 2.70 -29.74
N GLY A 18 -18.63 2.29 -30.80
CA GLY A 18 -17.44 1.46 -30.69
C GLY A 18 -16.32 2.13 -29.90
N PHE A 19 -16.13 3.45 -30.11
CA PHE A 19 -15.12 4.23 -29.39
C PHE A 19 -15.43 4.33 -27.90
N VAL A 20 -16.67 4.56 -27.51
CA VAL A 20 -17.07 4.60 -26.09
C VAL A 20 -16.81 3.25 -25.41
N LEU A 21 -17.14 2.15 -26.09
CA LEU A 21 -16.87 0.81 -25.56
C LEU A 21 -15.37 0.55 -25.40
N LEU A 22 -14.57 0.88 -26.41
CA LEU A 22 -13.12 0.76 -26.37
C LEU A 22 -12.51 1.59 -25.24
N TRP A 23 -12.97 2.83 -25.09
CA TRP A 23 -12.51 3.72 -24.03
C TRP A 23 -12.86 3.20 -22.64
N ALA A 24 -14.05 2.64 -22.45
CA ALA A 24 -14.47 2.04 -21.20
C ALA A 24 -13.59 0.83 -20.84
N CYS A 25 -13.29 -0.04 -21.80
CA CYS A 25 -12.38 -1.18 -21.59
C CYS A 25 -10.97 -0.71 -21.22
N LEU A 26 -10.42 0.25 -21.95
CA LEU A 26 -9.08 0.79 -21.70
C LEU A 26 -8.98 1.42 -20.31
N SER A 27 -9.99 2.21 -19.92
CA SER A 27 -10.08 2.81 -18.60
C SER A 27 -10.14 1.77 -17.49
N GLY A 28 -10.87 0.69 -17.70
CA GLY A 28 -10.95 -0.44 -16.76
C GLY A 28 -9.59 -1.12 -16.54
N VAL A 29 -8.86 -1.39 -17.63
CA VAL A 29 -7.51 -1.98 -17.56
C VAL A 29 -6.54 -1.06 -16.84
N PHE A 30 -6.56 0.24 -17.15
CA PHE A 30 -5.71 1.22 -16.49
C PHE A 30 -6.01 1.30 -14.99
N GLN A 31 -7.28 1.36 -14.61
CA GLN A 31 -7.74 1.39 -13.23
C GLN A 31 -7.23 0.19 -12.43
N TYR A 32 -7.39 -1.01 -13.00
CA TYR A 32 -6.93 -2.24 -12.37
C TYR A 32 -5.40 -2.29 -12.25
N GLY A 33 -4.68 -1.94 -13.31
CA GLY A 33 -3.22 -1.90 -13.32
C GLY A 33 -2.66 -0.94 -12.26
N TYR A 34 -3.25 0.25 -12.12
CA TYR A 34 -2.84 1.21 -11.10
C TYR A 34 -3.08 0.70 -9.67
N SER A 35 -4.22 0.06 -9.41
CA SER A 35 -4.51 -0.49 -8.08
C SER A 35 -3.57 -1.65 -7.72
N MET A 36 -3.23 -2.52 -8.68
CA MET A 36 -2.27 -3.60 -8.49
C MET A 36 -0.85 -3.07 -8.27
N TRP A 37 -0.45 -2.04 -9.00
CA TRP A 37 0.83 -1.37 -8.78
C TRP A 37 0.92 -0.79 -7.36
N ALA A 38 -0.09 -0.07 -6.91
CA ALA A 38 -0.13 0.49 -5.56
C ALA A 38 -0.09 -0.61 -4.49
N TYR A 39 -0.84 -1.69 -4.68
CA TYR A 39 -0.84 -2.84 -3.76
C TYR A 39 0.54 -3.51 -3.69
N ASN A 40 1.20 -3.74 -4.81
CA ASN A 40 2.53 -4.37 -4.84
C ASN A 40 3.59 -3.51 -4.15
N ASN A 41 3.56 -2.19 -4.36
CA ASN A 41 4.46 -1.28 -3.66
C ASN A 41 4.21 -1.31 -2.14
N LEU A 42 2.95 -1.30 -1.73
CA LEU A 42 2.57 -1.37 -0.33
C LEU A 42 2.97 -2.71 0.31
N ALA A 43 2.78 -3.82 -0.40
CA ALA A 43 3.18 -5.16 0.05
C ALA A 43 4.70 -5.25 0.24
N THR A 44 5.47 -4.70 -0.71
CA THR A 44 6.93 -4.64 -0.62
C THR A 44 7.38 -3.77 0.56
N ALA A 45 6.75 -2.61 0.76
CA ALA A 45 7.05 -1.72 1.88
C ALA A 45 6.80 -2.40 3.24
N VAL A 46 5.66 -3.09 3.38
CA VAL A 46 5.31 -3.84 4.60
C VAL A 46 6.28 -5.01 4.83
N ALA A 47 6.68 -5.72 3.76
CA ALA A 47 7.67 -6.80 3.87
C ALA A 47 9.04 -6.28 4.32
N ASN A 48 9.51 -5.16 3.77
CA ASN A 48 10.76 -4.52 4.17
C ASN A 48 10.70 -4.06 5.65
N GLY A 49 9.58 -3.47 6.05
CA GLY A 49 9.33 -3.16 7.46
C GLY A 49 9.37 -4.38 8.37
N GLY A 50 8.80 -5.51 7.91
CA GLY A 50 8.83 -6.80 8.62
C GLY A 50 10.26 -7.34 8.81
N ILE A 51 11.06 -7.31 7.74
CA ILE A 51 12.47 -7.73 7.78
C ILE A 51 13.26 -6.83 8.75
N PHE A 52 13.06 -5.52 8.69
CA PHE A 52 13.70 -4.58 9.62
C PHE A 52 13.26 -4.86 11.06
N ALA A 53 11.97 -4.97 11.32
CA ALA A 53 11.42 -5.23 12.65
C ALA A 53 11.90 -6.56 13.25
N SER A 54 12.11 -7.58 12.42
CA SER A 54 12.60 -8.88 12.88
C SER A 54 14.03 -8.83 13.45
N ARG A 55 14.84 -7.86 13.06
CA ARG A 55 16.26 -7.73 13.40
C ARG A 55 16.59 -6.53 14.28
N ALA A 56 15.75 -5.50 14.25
CA ALA A 56 15.96 -4.27 15.00
C ALA A 56 15.93 -4.53 16.51
N PRO A 57 16.73 -3.81 17.31
CA PRO A 57 16.68 -3.90 18.75
C PRO A 57 15.33 -3.36 19.27
N CYS A 58 14.60 -4.19 20.01
CA CYS A 58 13.36 -3.80 20.65
C CYS A 58 13.65 -3.27 22.06
N ASP A 59 13.60 -1.95 22.23
CA ASP A 59 13.72 -1.29 23.53
C ASP A 59 12.32 -0.91 24.02
N THR A 60 11.90 -1.49 25.13
CA THR A 60 10.58 -1.22 25.73
C THR A 60 10.49 0.14 26.44
N ARG A 61 11.62 0.78 26.68
CA ARG A 61 11.67 2.09 27.33
C ARG A 61 11.24 3.25 26.44
N ASN A 62 11.41 3.06 25.14
CA ASN A 62 11.12 4.08 24.13
C ASN A 62 10.28 3.47 23.02
N ASN A 63 9.28 4.21 22.54
CA ASN A 63 8.50 3.84 21.34
C ASN A 63 9.34 3.93 20.06
N ARG A 64 10.66 4.01 20.19
CA ARG A 64 11.60 4.18 19.09
C ARG A 64 11.53 3.03 18.09
N PHE A 65 11.47 1.79 18.59
CA PHE A 65 11.32 0.62 17.74
C PHE A 65 10.09 0.72 16.82
N GLU A 66 8.95 1.08 17.38
CA GLU A 66 7.71 1.19 16.59
C GLU A 66 7.78 2.33 15.59
N SER A 67 8.33 3.49 15.98
CA SER A 67 8.49 4.63 15.08
C SER A 67 9.48 4.34 13.95
N GLU A 68 10.60 3.68 14.23
CA GLU A 68 11.58 3.28 13.22
C GLU A 68 10.98 2.28 12.22
N VAL A 69 10.22 1.29 12.70
CA VAL A 69 9.52 0.33 11.83
C VAL A 69 8.50 1.03 10.93
N LYS A 70 7.70 1.94 11.48
CA LYS A 70 6.74 2.74 10.71
C LYS A 70 7.46 3.60 9.65
N ASN A 71 8.57 4.21 10.03
CA ASN A 71 9.38 5.00 9.10
C ASN A 71 9.95 4.15 7.96
N VAL A 72 10.43 2.94 8.23
CA VAL A 72 10.92 2.03 7.18
C VAL A 72 9.80 1.67 6.21
N VAL A 73 8.58 1.44 6.69
CA VAL A 73 7.43 1.15 5.82
C VAL A 73 7.07 2.35 4.94
N VAL A 74 7.09 3.56 5.50
CA VAL A 74 6.64 4.77 4.79
C VAL A 74 7.73 5.37 3.91
N PHE A 75 8.96 5.47 4.42
CA PHE A 75 10.06 6.21 3.78
C PHE A 75 11.18 5.29 3.27
N GLY A 76 11.14 3.99 3.58
CA GLY A 76 12.21 3.06 3.24
C GLY A 76 13.45 3.15 4.12
N ASN A 77 13.47 4.04 5.14
CA ASN A 77 14.58 4.21 6.07
C ASN A 77 14.09 4.46 7.51
N PRO A 78 14.87 4.04 8.55
CA PRO A 78 14.45 4.19 9.95
C PRO A 78 14.45 5.63 10.45
N ALA A 79 15.19 6.54 9.81
CA ALA A 79 15.25 7.94 10.20
C ALA A 79 14.00 8.73 9.81
N GLY A 80 13.14 8.17 8.93
CA GLY A 80 11.92 8.83 8.47
C GLY A 80 12.17 10.04 7.56
N THR A 81 13.31 10.05 6.86
CA THR A 81 13.70 11.14 5.96
C THR A 81 13.43 10.78 4.51
N GLY A 82 13.07 11.77 3.70
CA GLY A 82 12.80 11.59 2.28
C GLY A 82 11.32 11.63 1.92
N ALA A 83 11.01 11.33 0.67
CA ALA A 83 9.64 11.25 0.19
C ALA A 83 9.01 9.91 0.58
N PRO A 84 7.73 9.86 0.95
CA PRO A 84 7.04 8.62 1.21
C PRO A 84 6.96 7.77 -0.06
N LEU A 85 7.03 6.44 0.09
CA LEU A 85 6.94 5.49 -1.03
C LEU A 85 5.63 5.58 -1.81
N LEU A 86 4.57 5.97 -1.13
CA LEU A 86 3.27 6.31 -1.72
C LEU A 86 2.85 7.68 -1.18
N ALA A 87 2.42 8.58 -2.05
CA ALA A 87 2.19 9.99 -1.76
C ALA A 87 1.24 10.28 -0.58
N THR A 88 0.32 9.37 -0.29
CA THR A 88 -0.68 9.51 0.80
C THR A 88 -0.39 8.59 1.98
N LEU A 89 0.71 7.82 1.97
CA LEU A 89 1.05 6.91 3.05
C LEU A 89 1.71 7.68 4.20
N THR A 90 1.14 7.56 5.39
CA THR A 90 1.67 8.17 6.63
C THR A 90 1.97 7.08 7.66
N PRO A 91 2.83 7.36 8.66
CA PRO A 91 3.11 6.40 9.75
C PRO A 91 1.86 5.97 10.55
N ASP A 92 0.82 6.77 10.54
CA ASP A 92 -0.45 6.46 11.24
C ASP A 92 -1.24 5.33 10.58
N HIS A 93 -1.02 5.12 9.27
CA HIS A 93 -1.61 3.99 8.55
C HIS A 93 -0.91 2.65 8.83
N VAL A 94 0.26 2.68 9.49
CA VAL A 94 1.05 1.48 9.77
C VAL A 94 0.78 0.99 11.19
N VAL A 95 0.28 -0.22 11.31
CA VAL A 95 0.05 -0.89 12.59
C VAL A 95 1.14 -1.92 12.82
N VAL A 96 1.83 -1.83 13.96
CA VAL A 96 2.86 -2.76 14.39
C VAL A 96 2.34 -3.51 15.62
N THR A 97 2.20 -4.82 15.51
CA THR A 97 1.74 -5.67 16.60
C THR A 97 2.85 -6.63 17.00
N ARG A 98 3.13 -6.74 18.28
CA ARG A 98 4.10 -7.67 18.88
C ARG A 98 3.34 -8.78 19.59
N ASP A 99 3.79 -10.00 19.45
CA ASP A 99 3.23 -11.16 20.16
C ASP A 99 4.35 -11.94 20.87
N PRO A 100 4.34 -12.04 22.23
CA PRO A 100 3.46 -11.31 23.17
C PRO A 100 3.72 -9.79 23.15
N ALA A 101 2.71 -9.00 23.48
CA ALA A 101 2.82 -7.55 23.55
C ALA A 101 3.78 -7.10 24.66
N ASP A 102 3.73 -7.82 25.78
CA ASP A 102 4.61 -7.60 26.93
C ASP A 102 5.67 -8.69 26.98
N GLY A 103 6.93 -8.30 27.15
CA GLY A 103 8.08 -9.20 27.20
C GLY A 103 8.80 -9.36 25.88
N VAL A 104 9.56 -10.46 25.75
CA VAL A 104 10.33 -10.75 24.54
C VAL A 104 9.37 -11.15 23.40
N PRO A 105 9.24 -10.37 22.33
CA PRO A 105 8.35 -10.72 21.26
C PRO A 105 8.86 -11.98 20.52
N ARG A 106 7.95 -12.89 20.22
CA ARG A 106 8.24 -14.07 19.37
C ARG A 106 8.03 -13.73 17.91
N THR A 107 6.97 -12.95 17.64
CA THR A 107 6.61 -12.52 16.29
C THR A 107 6.27 -11.04 16.29
N VAL A 108 6.56 -10.40 15.16
CA VAL A 108 6.14 -9.03 14.88
C VAL A 108 5.29 -9.05 13.62
N THR A 109 4.10 -8.50 13.71
CA THR A 109 3.16 -8.36 12.60
C THR A 109 3.04 -6.90 12.24
N ILE A 110 3.25 -6.58 10.96
CA ILE A 110 3.06 -5.25 10.40
C ILE A 110 1.90 -5.31 9.44
N GLY A 111 0.96 -4.41 9.60
CA GLY A 111 -0.21 -4.29 8.73
C GLY A 111 -0.51 -2.84 8.38
N ILE A 112 -1.33 -2.66 7.36
CA ILE A 112 -1.82 -1.35 6.93
C ILE A 112 -3.28 -1.22 7.36
N LYS A 113 -3.63 -0.07 7.92
CA LYS A 113 -5.00 0.24 8.34
C LYS A 113 -5.43 1.62 7.85
N GLY A 114 -6.65 1.69 7.28
CA GLY A 114 -7.27 2.95 6.89
C GLY A 114 -6.59 3.66 5.72
N PHE A 115 -5.69 3.00 4.98
CA PHE A 115 -5.03 3.58 3.84
C PHE A 115 -5.91 3.54 2.61
N ARG A 116 -6.01 4.67 1.90
CA ARG A 116 -6.86 4.83 0.73
C ARG A 116 -6.05 5.33 -0.45
N VAL A 117 -6.23 4.69 -1.58
CA VAL A 117 -5.62 5.08 -2.85
C VAL A 117 -6.70 5.62 -3.76
N ASN A 118 -6.58 6.90 -4.09
CA ASN A 118 -7.47 7.53 -5.06
C ASN A 118 -7.01 7.18 -6.46
N SER A 119 -7.85 6.47 -7.18
CA SER A 119 -7.70 6.27 -8.61
C SER A 119 -8.70 7.15 -9.35
N ILE A 120 -8.57 7.24 -10.69
CA ILE A 120 -9.34 8.18 -11.52
C ILE A 120 -10.86 7.99 -11.36
N PHE A 121 -11.32 6.75 -11.19
CA PHE A 121 -12.76 6.44 -11.16
C PHE A 121 -13.25 5.90 -9.81
N ARG A 122 -12.35 5.41 -8.96
CA ARG A 122 -12.73 4.78 -7.70
C ARG A 122 -11.61 4.88 -6.67
N GLU A 123 -12.00 5.03 -5.42
CA GLU A 123 -11.15 4.92 -4.26
C GLU A 123 -11.02 3.45 -3.84
N PHE A 124 -9.78 3.00 -3.62
CA PHE A 124 -9.50 1.69 -3.05
C PHE A 124 -9.04 1.85 -1.60
N ALA A 125 -9.79 1.25 -0.69
CA ALA A 125 -9.43 1.22 0.72
C ALA A 125 -8.65 -0.07 1.03
N PHE A 126 -7.49 0.09 1.67
CA PHE A 126 -6.69 -1.01 2.19
C PHE A 126 -6.81 -1.02 3.71
N ASP A 127 -7.48 -2.04 4.24
CA ASP A 127 -7.67 -2.22 5.67
C ASP A 127 -7.29 -3.65 6.08
N GLY A 128 -6.31 -3.75 6.98
CA GLY A 128 -5.76 -5.02 7.42
C GLY A 128 -4.85 -5.76 6.44
N LYS A 129 -4.75 -5.29 5.19
CA LYS A 129 -3.86 -5.86 4.16
C LYS A 129 -3.23 -4.76 3.32
N PRO A 130 -1.98 -4.99 2.81
CA PRO A 130 -1.11 -6.13 3.06
C PRO A 130 -0.63 -6.20 4.51
N SER A 131 -0.35 -7.41 4.98
CA SER A 131 0.23 -7.66 6.29
C SER A 131 1.38 -8.66 6.19
N CYS A 132 2.40 -8.47 7.01
CA CYS A 132 3.57 -9.34 7.09
C CYS A 132 3.84 -9.71 8.55
N THR A 133 3.96 -11.00 8.82
CA THR A 133 4.33 -11.52 10.14
C THR A 133 5.70 -12.16 10.04
N MET A 134 6.64 -11.70 10.87
CA MET A 134 8.01 -12.20 10.92
C MET A 134 8.35 -12.65 12.32
N LYS A 135 9.19 -13.72 12.43
CA LYS A 135 9.77 -14.14 13.69
C LYS A 135 10.78 -13.11 14.17
N PHE A 136 10.69 -12.72 15.42
CA PHE A 136 11.64 -11.80 16.04
C PHE A 136 12.95 -12.50 16.34
N THR A 137 14.06 -11.94 15.89
CA THR A 137 15.44 -12.44 16.11
C THR A 137 16.37 -11.34 16.61
N GLY A 138 15.83 -10.13 16.82
CA GLY A 138 16.58 -8.97 17.30
C GLY A 138 16.94 -9.05 18.79
N LYS A 139 17.69 -8.04 19.25
CA LYS A 139 17.99 -7.88 20.67
C LYS A 139 16.80 -7.26 21.40
N TYR A 140 16.41 -7.86 22.51
CA TYR A 140 15.41 -7.32 23.40
C TYR A 140 16.09 -6.63 24.59
N MET A 141 15.75 -5.37 24.83
CA MET A 141 16.32 -4.60 25.93
C MET A 141 15.18 -4.25 26.90
N THR A 142 15.24 -4.81 28.10
CA THR A 142 14.35 -4.42 29.20
C THR A 142 14.85 -3.17 29.88
N ALA A 143 13.93 -2.41 30.49
CA ALA A 143 14.33 -1.47 31.54
C ALA A 143 15.06 -2.29 32.62
N ALA A 144 16.24 -1.86 33.03
CA ALA A 144 16.87 -2.43 34.22
C ALA A 144 15.92 -2.25 35.41
N PRO A 145 15.82 -3.22 36.31
CA PRO A 145 14.98 -3.12 37.51
C PRO A 145 15.37 -1.94 38.39
#